data_d80bbdbc2aab82695ba0a55b25db502f
#
_entry.id   d80bbdbc2aab82695ba0a55b25db502f
#
_cell.length_a   1.000
_cell.length_b   1.000
_cell.length_c   1.000
_cell.angle_alpha   90.00
_cell.angle_beta   90.00
_cell.angle_gamma   90.00
#
_symmetry.space_group_name_H-M   'P 1'
#
loop_
_entity.id
_entity.type
_entity.pdbx_description
1 polymer ?
#
loop_
_entity_poly.entity_id
_entity_poly.type
_entity_poly.pdbx_seq_one_letter_code
_entity_poly.pdbx_strand_id
1 'polypeptide(L)'
;VAGLAASCSSGTTAASTTTGPRSTTTTSATSASGLPPIRHVFIIILENEGYDVTFGSPASDPYLASTLPAEGALLTNYYAIGHFSNDNYVALISGQAPNPLNQSDCIHFVNFPPTATVAANGQISDSGCIFPTSVTTLPNQLTQAHLTWKGYMQDMGNIPSRESPVCGHAPIGQPDQTEKAVPGDGYAARHDPFVYFHSIIDDTAYCDAHVVPLGTTTGAMPAGTPAGTTGLAADLKAIKTTPNFSFITPNLCYDGHDSPCINQQGSASPLVNIDTFLQTWVPLITSSPAFKKDGLLEVTFDEADTDNGNPADATACCNEIPGPAAAQPGVTGPGGGRVGTVLISPFIKKGTVSTAPYNHFSTLATIEDLFGLPKLGQARTVTSTFDRDIFTNPG
;
A
#
# COMPACT_ATOMS: atom_id res chain seq x y z
N VAL A 1 -23.14 -50.59 60.78
CA VAL A 1 -22.09 -50.26 61.69
C VAL A 1 -21.58 -48.85 61.28
N ALA A 2 -22.16 -47.80 61.73
CA ALA A 2 -22.02 -46.92 62.91
C ALA A 2 -20.61 -46.33 63.08
N GLY A 3 -20.59 -45.01 63.16
CA GLY A 3 -19.53 -44.20 63.75
C GLY A 3 -19.46 -42.81 63.15
N LEU A 4 -20.21 -41.93 63.62
CA LEU A 4 -20.14 -40.82 64.54
C LEU A 4 -19.20 -39.63 64.13
N ALA A 5 -19.83 -38.48 64.19
CA ALA A 5 -19.37 -37.12 63.97
C ALA A 5 -18.44 -36.61 65.04
N ALA A 6 -17.68 -35.59 64.70
CA ALA A 6 -17.26 -34.55 65.66
C ALA A 6 -17.10 -33.22 64.95
N SER A 7 -17.91 -32.27 65.38
CA SER A 7 -17.81 -30.86 65.04
C SER A 7 -16.87 -30.18 66.01
N CYS A 8 -16.05 -29.21 65.52
CA CYS A 8 -15.47 -28.13 66.30
C CYS A 8 -15.61 -26.83 65.56
N SER A 9 -16.36 -25.92 66.15
CA SER A 9 -16.44 -24.51 65.78
C SER A 9 -15.30 -23.70 66.44
N SER A 10 -14.74 -22.74 65.74
CA SER A 10 -14.11 -21.58 66.39
C SER A 10 -13.95 -20.41 65.41
N GLY A 11 -14.60 -19.33 65.75
CA GLY A 11 -14.03 -17.99 65.89
C GLY A 11 -13.68 -17.22 64.62
N THR A 12 -14.63 -16.41 64.18
CA THR A 12 -14.46 -15.32 63.22
C THR A 12 -13.71 -14.15 63.86
N THR A 13 -12.63 -13.68 63.19
CA THR A 13 -12.14 -12.29 63.37
C THR A 13 -12.08 -11.66 61.97
N ALA A 14 -12.91 -10.64 61.78
CA ALA A 14 -12.91 -9.82 60.57
C ALA A 14 -11.73 -8.84 60.56
N ALA A 15 -10.91 -8.97 59.55
CA ALA A 15 -9.90 -7.93 59.21
C ALA A 15 -10.43 -7.09 58.04
N SER A 16 -10.66 -5.82 58.33
CA SER A 16 -11.02 -4.79 57.37
C SER A 16 -9.80 -4.43 56.50
N THR A 17 -9.82 -4.77 55.24
CA THR A 17 -8.80 -4.32 54.26
C THR A 17 -9.37 -3.19 53.41
N THR A 18 -8.82 -1.99 53.60
CA THR A 18 -9.00 -0.83 52.74
C THR A 18 -8.32 -1.09 51.41
N THR A 19 -9.14 -1.22 50.34
CA THR A 19 -8.65 -1.25 48.98
C THR A 19 -8.37 0.16 48.44
N GLY A 20 -7.09 0.52 48.34
CA GLY A 20 -6.65 1.67 47.57
C GLY A 20 -6.79 1.43 46.05
N PRO A 21 -6.90 2.47 45.22
CA PRO A 21 -7.08 2.32 43.79
C PRO A 21 -5.82 1.69 43.16
N ARG A 22 -6.03 0.52 42.56
CA ARG A 22 -5.00 -0.17 41.78
C ARG A 22 -4.81 0.59 40.45
N SER A 23 -3.69 1.28 40.33
CA SER A 23 -3.23 1.87 39.07
C SER A 23 -3.02 0.73 38.08
N THR A 24 -3.88 0.64 37.08
CA THR A 24 -3.68 -0.26 35.93
C THR A 24 -2.67 0.40 34.98
N THR A 25 -1.40 0.07 35.15
CA THR A 25 -0.41 0.32 34.09
C THR A 25 -0.78 -0.55 32.91
N THR A 26 -1.31 0.06 31.86
CA THR A 26 -1.53 -0.60 30.58
C THR A 26 -0.13 -0.84 29.97
N THR A 27 0.41 -2.01 30.17
CA THR A 27 1.58 -2.47 29.42
C THR A 27 1.14 -2.65 27.97
N SER A 28 1.63 -1.81 27.07
CA SER A 28 1.51 -2.01 25.63
C SER A 28 2.12 -3.38 25.31
N ALA A 29 1.30 -4.26 24.73
CA ALA A 29 1.78 -5.57 24.27
C ALA A 29 2.71 -5.34 23.07
N THR A 30 4.00 -5.48 23.27
CA THR A 30 4.95 -5.65 22.16
C THR A 30 4.59 -6.94 21.42
N SER A 31 4.44 -6.85 20.10
CA SER A 31 4.29 -8.03 19.25
C SER A 31 5.51 -8.95 19.41
N ALA A 32 5.37 -10.24 19.14
CA ALA A 32 6.45 -11.22 19.19
C ALA A 32 7.64 -10.88 18.27
N SER A 33 7.41 -10.03 17.26
CA SER A 33 8.42 -9.52 16.31
C SER A 33 9.25 -8.34 16.83
N GLY A 34 8.88 -7.73 17.95
CA GLY A 34 9.52 -6.49 18.45
C GLY A 34 9.11 -5.22 17.68
N LEU A 35 8.23 -5.34 16.70
CA LEU A 35 7.65 -4.23 15.95
C LEU A 35 6.55 -3.52 16.77
N PRO A 36 6.29 -2.23 16.52
CA PRO A 36 5.21 -1.50 17.18
C PRO A 36 3.83 -2.11 16.82
N PRO A 37 2.82 -1.90 17.68
CA PRO A 37 1.49 -2.47 17.49
C PRO A 37 0.66 -1.73 16.45
N ILE A 38 1.21 -1.53 15.25
CA ILE A 38 0.54 -0.91 14.11
C ILE A 38 -0.60 -1.83 13.66
N ARG A 39 -1.78 -1.24 13.41
CA ARG A 39 -2.99 -1.94 12.98
C ARG A 39 -3.68 -1.29 11.79
N HIS A 40 -3.27 -0.07 11.41
CA HIS A 40 -3.77 0.63 10.23
C HIS A 40 -2.59 1.09 9.40
N VAL A 41 -2.44 0.51 8.22
CA VAL A 41 -1.40 0.85 7.24
C VAL A 41 -2.04 1.56 6.06
N PHE A 42 -1.48 2.69 5.69
CA PHE A 42 -1.87 3.48 4.52
C PHE A 42 -0.68 3.58 3.59
N ILE A 43 -0.87 3.30 2.31
CA ILE A 43 0.13 3.55 1.27
C ILE A 43 -0.46 4.57 0.31
N ILE A 44 0.26 5.64 0.03
CA ILE A 44 0.06 6.53 -1.12
C ILE A 44 1.20 6.23 -2.07
N ILE A 45 0.86 5.78 -3.28
CA ILE A 45 1.84 5.49 -4.32
C ILE A 45 1.75 6.56 -5.40
N LEU A 46 2.90 7.11 -5.74
CA LEU A 46 3.12 8.17 -6.73
C LEU A 46 3.90 7.60 -7.91
N GLU A 47 4.08 8.38 -8.97
CA GLU A 47 4.55 7.92 -10.25
C GLU A 47 5.84 8.63 -10.72
N ASN A 48 6.77 7.82 -11.23
CA ASN A 48 7.81 8.23 -12.16
C ASN A 48 8.81 9.29 -11.68
N GLU A 49 9.05 9.45 -10.39
CA GLU A 49 9.98 10.46 -9.91
C GLU A 49 11.12 9.85 -9.08
N GLY A 50 12.35 10.05 -9.57
CA GLY A 50 13.56 9.58 -8.88
C GLY A 50 13.88 10.38 -7.62
N TYR A 51 14.66 9.76 -6.72
CA TYR A 51 15.06 10.36 -5.44
C TYR A 51 15.71 11.75 -5.58
N ASP A 52 16.61 11.91 -6.53
CA ASP A 52 17.39 13.15 -6.65
C ASP A 52 16.54 14.32 -7.18
N VAL A 53 15.49 14.01 -7.96
CA VAL A 53 14.53 15.00 -8.45
C VAL A 53 13.58 15.42 -7.32
N THR A 54 13.06 14.46 -6.57
CA THR A 54 12.07 14.69 -5.51
C THR A 54 12.72 15.23 -4.23
N PHE A 55 13.67 14.50 -3.65
CA PHE A 55 14.26 14.83 -2.35
C PHE A 55 15.57 15.62 -2.45
N GLY A 56 16.21 15.61 -3.61
CA GLY A 56 17.47 16.34 -3.85
C GLY A 56 17.28 17.82 -4.17
N SER A 57 16.09 18.23 -4.65
CA SER A 57 15.78 19.61 -5.02
C SER A 57 14.37 20.00 -4.57
N PRO A 58 14.17 20.34 -3.29
CA PRO A 58 12.85 20.51 -2.67
C PRO A 58 12.06 21.74 -3.13
N ALA A 59 12.50 22.45 -4.18
CA ALA A 59 11.88 23.70 -4.57
C ALA A 59 10.48 23.56 -5.19
N SER A 60 10.15 22.40 -5.80
CA SER A 60 8.89 22.18 -6.51
C SER A 60 7.86 21.39 -5.71
N ASP A 61 8.31 20.62 -4.71
CA ASP A 61 7.51 19.74 -3.86
C ASP A 61 7.88 19.89 -2.36
N PRO A 62 7.86 21.10 -1.79
CA PRO A 62 8.37 21.34 -0.43
C PRO A 62 7.61 20.56 0.65
N TYR A 63 6.37 20.16 0.39
CA TYR A 63 5.60 19.35 1.34
C TYR A 63 6.15 17.93 1.39
N LEU A 64 6.31 17.27 0.24
CA LEU A 64 6.89 15.93 0.16
C LEU A 64 8.37 15.92 0.54
N ALA A 65 9.17 16.83 -0.03
CA ALA A 65 10.63 16.82 0.09
C ALA A 65 11.15 17.28 1.46
N SER A 66 10.38 18.08 2.20
CA SER A 66 10.85 18.70 3.44
C SER A 66 9.90 18.51 4.61
N THR A 67 8.60 18.81 4.43
CA THR A 67 7.64 18.77 5.53
C THR A 67 7.40 17.36 6.03
N LEU A 68 7.10 16.42 5.13
CA LEU A 68 6.82 15.04 5.52
C LEU A 68 8.04 14.33 6.13
N PRO A 69 9.27 14.43 5.60
CA PRO A 69 10.47 13.91 6.25
C PRO A 69 10.71 14.48 7.65
N ALA A 70 10.44 15.77 7.85
CA ALA A 70 10.55 16.38 9.16
C ALA A 70 9.50 15.87 10.17
N GLU A 71 8.36 15.36 9.69
CA GLU A 71 7.29 14.80 10.53
C GLU A 71 7.40 13.29 10.75
N GLY A 72 8.24 12.59 9.99
CA GLY A 72 8.37 11.14 10.01
C GLY A 72 9.81 10.65 9.82
N ALA A 73 9.96 9.65 8.97
CA ALA A 73 11.26 9.11 8.54
C ALA A 73 11.41 9.21 7.03
N LEU A 74 12.61 9.58 6.56
CA LEU A 74 13.02 9.49 5.16
C LEU A 74 13.91 8.27 4.96
N LEU A 75 13.52 7.39 4.06
CA LEU A 75 14.30 6.25 3.59
C LEU A 75 15.00 6.66 2.29
N THR A 76 16.28 6.99 2.41
CA THR A 76 17.04 7.56 1.28
C THR A 76 17.48 6.53 0.25
N ASN A 77 17.51 5.26 0.62
CA ASN A 77 17.90 4.12 -0.21
C ASN A 77 16.72 3.16 -0.40
N TYR A 78 15.60 3.70 -0.85
CA TYR A 78 14.45 2.91 -1.24
C TYR A 78 14.38 2.83 -2.78
N TYR A 79 14.16 1.63 -3.30
CA TYR A 79 14.23 1.31 -4.72
C TYR A 79 12.94 0.67 -5.23
N ALA A 80 12.58 1.00 -6.45
CA ALA A 80 11.54 0.31 -7.20
C ALA A 80 12.03 -1.05 -7.71
N ILE A 81 11.10 -1.92 -8.08
CA ILE A 81 11.39 -3.29 -8.53
C ILE A 81 11.69 -3.32 -10.03
N GLY A 82 10.87 -2.65 -10.82
CA GLY A 82 10.95 -2.68 -12.26
C GLY A 82 10.72 -1.33 -12.90
N HIS A 83 10.74 -1.30 -14.24
CA HIS A 83 10.24 -0.19 -15.04
C HIS A 83 8.97 -0.61 -15.75
N PHE A 84 8.08 0.37 -15.95
CA PHE A 84 6.64 0.33 -16.12
C PHE A 84 5.89 0.15 -14.79
N SER A 85 4.78 0.88 -14.67
CA SER A 85 4.08 1.03 -13.40
C SER A 85 3.50 -0.30 -12.91
N ASN A 86 2.82 -1.06 -13.78
CA ASN A 86 2.04 -2.22 -13.37
C ASN A 86 2.83 -3.28 -12.60
N ASP A 87 4.07 -3.54 -12.98
CA ASP A 87 4.88 -4.56 -12.29
C ASP A 87 5.24 -4.17 -10.85
N ASN A 88 5.47 -2.88 -10.60
CA ASN A 88 5.73 -2.33 -9.28
C ASN A 88 4.51 -2.38 -8.36
N TYR A 89 3.34 -2.02 -8.89
CA TYR A 89 2.06 -2.13 -8.17
C TYR A 89 1.73 -3.58 -7.81
N VAL A 90 1.89 -4.50 -8.75
CA VAL A 90 1.70 -5.94 -8.54
C VAL A 90 2.68 -6.48 -7.48
N ALA A 91 3.95 -6.05 -7.52
CA ALA A 91 4.98 -6.45 -6.56
C ALA A 91 4.60 -6.07 -5.12
N LEU A 92 4.06 -4.86 -4.91
CA LEU A 92 3.65 -4.32 -3.60
C LEU A 92 2.60 -5.17 -2.88
N ILE A 93 1.72 -5.85 -3.63
CA ILE A 93 0.61 -6.60 -3.00
C ILE A 93 0.71 -8.11 -3.14
N SER A 94 1.69 -8.63 -3.90
CA SER A 94 1.79 -10.06 -4.17
C SER A 94 3.20 -10.65 -4.05
N GLY A 95 4.21 -9.80 -4.08
CA GLY A 95 5.60 -10.25 -4.13
C GLY A 95 5.97 -10.93 -5.45
N GLN A 96 5.15 -10.80 -6.50
CA GLN A 96 5.48 -11.31 -7.83
C GLN A 96 6.56 -10.46 -8.47
N ALA A 97 7.48 -11.11 -9.15
CA ALA A 97 8.48 -10.44 -9.97
C ALA A 97 7.89 -9.98 -11.30
N PRO A 98 8.50 -8.97 -11.93
CA PRO A 98 8.11 -8.49 -13.26
C PRO A 98 8.07 -9.60 -14.31
N ASN A 99 7.10 -9.55 -15.20
CA ASN A 99 7.00 -10.40 -16.39
C ASN A 99 6.82 -9.52 -17.65
N PRO A 100 7.07 -10.03 -18.88
CA PRO A 100 7.05 -9.20 -20.08
C PRO A 100 5.76 -8.42 -20.35
N LEU A 101 4.60 -8.87 -19.87
CA LEU A 101 3.33 -8.17 -20.12
C LEU A 101 3.11 -7.05 -19.10
N ASN A 102 3.41 -7.26 -17.82
CA ASN A 102 3.29 -6.17 -16.85
C ASN A 102 4.45 -5.16 -16.97
N GLN A 103 5.61 -5.58 -17.52
CA GLN A 103 6.65 -4.67 -18.03
C GLN A 103 6.25 -3.92 -19.32
N SER A 104 4.99 -3.92 -19.67
CA SER A 104 4.36 -3.14 -20.76
C SER A 104 3.00 -2.63 -20.31
N ASP A 105 2.83 -2.41 -18.99
CA ASP A 105 1.61 -1.90 -18.35
C ASP A 105 0.33 -2.66 -18.66
N CYS A 106 0.44 -3.89 -19.13
CA CYS A 106 -0.75 -4.69 -19.40
C CYS A 106 -1.78 -3.99 -20.31
N ILE A 107 -1.33 -3.32 -21.36
CA ILE A 107 -2.19 -2.60 -22.32
C ILE A 107 -3.35 -3.42 -22.89
N HIS A 108 -3.26 -4.75 -22.79
CA HIS A 108 -4.34 -5.70 -23.00
C HIS A 108 -4.54 -6.53 -21.73
N PHE A 109 -5.78 -6.58 -21.27
CA PHE A 109 -6.17 -7.25 -20.03
C PHE A 109 -6.28 -8.77 -20.22
N VAL A 110 -5.14 -9.47 -20.30
CA VAL A 110 -5.06 -10.88 -20.69
C VAL A 110 -4.63 -11.80 -19.55
N ASN A 111 -5.20 -13.00 -19.54
CA ASN A 111 -4.85 -14.02 -18.57
C ASN A 111 -3.42 -14.57 -18.79
N PHE A 112 -2.85 -15.10 -17.73
CA PHE A 112 -1.75 -16.05 -17.87
C PHE A 112 -2.20 -17.30 -18.65
N PRO A 113 -1.32 -17.95 -19.40
CA PRO A 113 -1.67 -19.20 -20.09
C PRO A 113 -2.07 -20.28 -19.06
N PRO A 114 -2.99 -21.19 -19.42
CA PRO A 114 -3.45 -22.26 -18.53
C PRO A 114 -2.34 -23.21 -18.05
N THR A 115 -1.20 -23.18 -18.73
CA THR A 115 0.00 -23.96 -18.37
C THR A 115 0.87 -23.31 -17.32
N ALA A 116 0.62 -22.04 -16.98
CA ALA A 116 1.37 -21.35 -15.95
C ALA A 116 1.16 -22.00 -14.59
N THR A 117 2.24 -22.16 -13.84
CA THR A 117 2.27 -22.80 -12.53
C THR A 117 2.95 -21.92 -11.50
N VAL A 118 2.52 -22.00 -10.25
CA VAL A 118 3.17 -21.30 -9.14
C VAL A 118 4.25 -22.20 -8.53
N ALA A 119 5.48 -21.73 -8.53
CA ALA A 119 6.62 -22.43 -7.96
C ALA A 119 6.63 -22.39 -6.41
N ALA A 120 7.48 -23.17 -5.79
CA ALA A 120 7.59 -23.24 -4.32
C ALA A 120 7.97 -21.89 -3.67
N ASN A 121 8.68 -21.01 -4.39
CA ASN A 121 8.99 -19.66 -3.96
C ASN A 121 7.81 -18.66 -4.13
N GLY A 122 6.66 -19.12 -4.61
CA GLY A 122 5.47 -18.32 -4.82
C GLY A 122 5.43 -17.55 -6.14
N GLN A 123 6.47 -17.65 -6.98
CA GLN A 123 6.49 -16.98 -8.29
C GLN A 123 5.73 -17.81 -9.33
N ILE A 124 4.94 -17.12 -10.16
CA ILE A 124 4.27 -17.77 -11.27
C ILE A 124 5.24 -17.90 -12.46
N SER A 125 5.19 -19.04 -13.16
CA SER A 125 5.88 -19.20 -14.45
C SER A 125 5.11 -18.48 -15.56
N ASP A 126 5.81 -18.21 -16.66
CA ASP A 126 5.19 -17.59 -17.83
C ASP A 126 4.86 -16.10 -17.68
N SER A 127 4.11 -15.54 -18.64
CA SER A 127 3.77 -14.13 -18.73
C SER A 127 2.26 -13.95 -18.93
N GLY A 128 1.70 -12.97 -18.25
CA GLY A 128 0.28 -12.61 -18.28
C GLY A 128 0.04 -11.35 -17.48
N CYS A 129 -1.15 -10.81 -17.61
CA CYS A 129 -1.60 -9.66 -16.82
C CYS A 129 -2.43 -10.07 -15.61
N ILE A 130 -3.40 -10.99 -15.83
CA ILE A 130 -4.35 -11.38 -14.79
C ILE A 130 -3.89 -12.68 -14.14
N PHE A 131 -3.40 -12.54 -12.93
CA PHE A 131 -2.84 -13.63 -12.15
C PHE A 131 -3.92 -14.63 -11.73
N PRO A 132 -3.67 -15.95 -11.87
CA PRO A 132 -4.64 -16.98 -11.48
C PRO A 132 -4.87 -17.00 -9.95
N THR A 133 -5.97 -17.59 -9.52
CA THR A 133 -6.35 -17.72 -8.09
C THR A 133 -5.31 -18.46 -7.24
N SER A 134 -4.41 -19.19 -7.86
CA SER A 134 -3.27 -19.86 -7.20
C SER A 134 -2.17 -18.88 -6.74
N VAL A 135 -2.14 -17.66 -7.26
CA VAL A 135 -1.25 -16.59 -6.79
C VAL A 135 -1.94 -15.84 -5.65
N THR A 136 -1.42 -16.01 -4.44
CA THR A 136 -1.93 -15.35 -3.24
C THR A 136 -1.49 -13.89 -3.19
N THR A 137 -2.36 -13.00 -2.73
CA THR A 137 -2.09 -11.58 -2.54
C THR A 137 -2.19 -11.18 -1.07
N LEU A 138 -1.65 -10.01 -0.70
CA LEU A 138 -1.85 -9.40 0.62
C LEU A 138 -3.35 -9.24 0.96
N PRO A 139 -4.23 -8.76 0.06
CA PRO A 139 -5.68 -8.80 0.24
C PRO A 139 -6.24 -10.16 0.66
N ASN A 140 -5.81 -11.24 0.01
CA ASN A 140 -6.26 -12.59 0.38
C ASN A 140 -5.83 -12.98 1.80
N GLN A 141 -4.58 -12.68 2.16
CA GLN A 141 -4.07 -12.94 3.50
C GLN A 141 -4.81 -12.13 4.57
N LEU A 142 -5.04 -10.84 4.32
CA LEU A 142 -5.79 -9.97 5.23
C LEU A 142 -7.21 -10.50 5.46
N THR A 143 -7.92 -10.85 4.39
CA THR A 143 -9.26 -11.44 4.47
C THR A 143 -9.28 -12.74 5.28
N GLN A 144 -8.31 -13.63 5.04
CA GLN A 144 -8.17 -14.87 5.81
C GLN A 144 -7.86 -14.62 7.29
N ALA A 145 -7.14 -13.56 7.60
CA ALA A 145 -6.83 -13.14 8.96
C ALA A 145 -7.94 -12.31 9.63
N HIS A 146 -9.09 -12.15 8.96
CA HIS A 146 -10.21 -11.29 9.40
C HIS A 146 -9.82 -9.82 9.59
N LEU A 147 -8.85 -9.35 8.79
CA LEU A 147 -8.46 -7.96 8.67
C LEU A 147 -9.13 -7.33 7.44
N THR A 148 -9.36 -6.04 7.52
CA THR A 148 -10.05 -5.29 6.45
C THR A 148 -9.06 -4.56 5.56
N TRP A 149 -9.40 -4.42 4.28
CA TRP A 149 -8.59 -3.67 3.32
C TRP A 149 -9.45 -2.95 2.29
N LYS A 150 -8.93 -1.89 1.70
CA LYS A 150 -9.50 -1.22 0.53
C LYS A 150 -8.41 -0.61 -0.35
N GLY A 151 -8.65 -0.65 -1.66
CA GLY A 151 -8.03 0.20 -2.66
C GLY A 151 -8.91 1.43 -2.92
N TYR A 152 -8.31 2.62 -2.86
CA TYR A 152 -8.96 3.90 -3.10
C TYR A 152 -8.36 4.56 -4.33
N MET A 153 -9.07 4.53 -5.46
CA MET A 153 -8.60 4.98 -6.75
C MET A 153 -9.20 6.34 -7.12
N GLN A 154 -8.37 7.36 -7.29
CA GLN A 154 -8.87 8.68 -7.69
C GLN A 154 -9.42 8.61 -9.12
N ASP A 155 -10.54 9.27 -9.34
CA ASP A 155 -11.30 9.38 -10.58
C ASP A 155 -11.97 8.09 -11.09
N MET A 156 -11.71 6.92 -10.52
CA MET A 156 -12.37 5.67 -10.96
C MET A 156 -13.90 5.86 -11.02
N GLY A 157 -14.48 5.54 -12.17
CA GLY A 157 -15.91 5.66 -12.45
C GLY A 157 -16.40 7.05 -12.82
N ASN A 158 -15.51 8.02 -12.99
CA ASN A 158 -15.91 9.36 -13.43
C ASN A 158 -16.51 9.35 -14.84
N ILE A 159 -15.99 8.47 -15.72
CA ILE A 159 -16.53 8.25 -17.07
C ILE A 159 -16.90 6.76 -17.24
N PRO A 160 -18.16 6.36 -16.97
CA PRO A 160 -18.58 4.95 -16.97
C PRO A 160 -18.43 4.20 -18.29
N SER A 161 -18.12 4.88 -19.39
CA SER A 161 -17.80 4.22 -20.67
C SER A 161 -16.34 3.75 -20.77
N ARG A 162 -15.47 4.18 -19.85
CA ARG A 162 -14.07 3.76 -19.79
C ARG A 162 -13.89 2.60 -18.82
N GLU A 163 -14.48 2.73 -17.63
CA GLU A 163 -14.40 1.73 -16.57
C GLU A 163 -15.64 1.76 -15.67
N SER A 164 -15.81 0.70 -14.89
CA SER A 164 -16.83 0.63 -13.84
C SER A 164 -16.57 1.63 -12.71
N PRO A 165 -17.60 2.15 -12.03
CA PRO A 165 -17.42 3.03 -10.88
C PRO A 165 -16.88 2.35 -9.62
N VAL A 166 -16.77 1.04 -9.61
CA VAL A 166 -16.09 0.21 -8.61
C VAL A 166 -15.44 -0.96 -9.33
N CYS A 167 -14.34 -1.49 -8.82
CA CYS A 167 -13.61 -2.60 -9.47
C CYS A 167 -13.36 -2.33 -10.96
N GLY A 168 -12.85 -1.13 -11.26
CA GLY A 168 -12.77 -0.60 -12.62
C GLY A 168 -11.66 -1.25 -13.44
N HIS A 169 -12.01 -2.12 -14.39
CA HIS A 169 -11.05 -2.76 -15.31
C HIS A 169 -11.67 -3.07 -16.65
N ALA A 170 -10.83 -3.27 -17.67
CA ALA A 170 -11.27 -3.74 -18.98
C ALA A 170 -11.80 -5.19 -18.89
N PRO A 171 -12.72 -5.61 -19.75
CA PRO A 171 -13.05 -7.02 -19.89
C PRO A 171 -11.83 -7.85 -20.28
N ILE A 172 -11.73 -9.08 -19.78
CA ILE A 172 -10.61 -9.97 -20.08
C ILE A 172 -10.48 -10.16 -21.61
N GLY A 173 -9.27 -10.01 -22.11
CA GLY A 173 -8.95 -10.07 -23.54
C GLY A 173 -9.17 -8.78 -24.32
N GLN A 174 -9.60 -7.71 -23.65
CA GLN A 174 -9.79 -6.40 -24.29
C GLN A 174 -8.65 -5.43 -23.94
N PRO A 175 -8.42 -4.40 -24.79
CA PRO A 175 -7.50 -3.32 -24.48
C PRO A 175 -7.98 -2.54 -23.25
N ASP A 176 -7.02 -2.07 -22.45
CA ASP A 176 -7.28 -1.08 -21.40
C ASP A 176 -7.71 0.25 -22.05
N GLN A 177 -8.79 0.84 -21.54
CA GLN A 177 -9.31 2.14 -21.99
C GLN A 177 -8.82 3.30 -21.09
N THR A 178 -8.06 2.97 -20.05
CA THR A 178 -7.65 3.92 -19.01
C THR A 178 -6.16 4.29 -19.07
N GLU A 179 -5.42 3.84 -20.09
CA GLU A 179 -3.99 4.11 -20.25
C GLU A 179 -3.61 5.60 -20.26
N LYS A 180 -4.54 6.45 -20.70
CA LYS A 180 -4.32 7.90 -20.82
C LYS A 180 -5.42 8.65 -20.10
N ALA A 181 -5.05 9.71 -19.39
CA ALA A 181 -6.02 10.65 -18.86
C ALA A 181 -6.86 11.29 -19.98
N VAL A 182 -8.13 11.52 -19.68
CA VAL A 182 -9.04 12.31 -20.49
C VAL A 182 -9.66 13.41 -19.65
N PRO A 183 -10.25 14.48 -20.25
CA PRO A 183 -10.90 15.52 -19.45
C PRO A 183 -11.95 14.96 -18.49
N GLY A 184 -11.73 15.16 -17.19
CA GLY A 184 -12.63 14.70 -16.12
C GLY A 184 -12.35 13.30 -15.58
N ASP A 185 -11.36 12.58 -16.12
CA ASP A 185 -11.04 11.24 -15.69
C ASP A 185 -9.56 10.90 -15.95
N GLY A 186 -8.84 10.77 -14.88
CA GLY A 186 -7.42 10.39 -14.89
C GLY A 186 -7.14 9.04 -14.21
N TYR A 187 -8.17 8.22 -13.98
CA TYR A 187 -7.96 6.85 -13.48
C TYR A 187 -7.15 6.02 -14.49
N ALA A 188 -6.22 5.22 -13.97
CA ALA A 188 -5.44 4.27 -14.75
C ALA A 188 -5.49 2.88 -14.08
N ALA A 189 -6.02 1.88 -14.78
CA ALA A 189 -6.14 0.52 -14.25
C ALA A 189 -4.77 -0.09 -13.92
N ARG A 190 -3.71 0.23 -14.69
CA ARG A 190 -2.34 -0.23 -14.40
C ARG A 190 -1.81 0.21 -13.03
N HIS A 191 -2.37 1.28 -12.44
CA HIS A 191 -2.07 1.76 -11.10
C HIS A 191 -3.01 1.18 -10.02
N ASP A 192 -3.89 0.26 -10.40
CA ASP A 192 -4.79 -0.48 -9.51
C ASP A 192 -4.40 -1.97 -9.51
N PRO A 193 -3.50 -2.40 -8.60
CA PRO A 193 -3.01 -3.77 -8.64
C PRO A 193 -4.08 -4.82 -8.38
N PHE A 194 -5.17 -4.45 -7.74
CA PHE A 194 -6.19 -5.39 -7.27
C PHE A 194 -6.97 -6.02 -8.44
N VAL A 195 -7.14 -5.27 -9.53
CA VAL A 195 -7.91 -5.74 -10.69
C VAL A 195 -7.14 -6.75 -11.56
N TYR A 196 -5.87 -7.01 -11.26
CA TYR A 196 -5.03 -7.98 -11.97
C TYR A 196 -4.99 -9.37 -11.33
N PHE A 197 -5.92 -9.69 -10.42
CA PHE A 197 -5.95 -11.00 -9.75
C PHE A 197 -7.35 -11.63 -9.79
N HIS A 198 -7.44 -12.84 -10.37
CA HIS A 198 -8.66 -13.65 -10.36
C HIS A 198 -9.21 -13.90 -8.97
N SER A 199 -8.33 -13.97 -7.95
CA SER A 199 -8.77 -14.11 -6.56
C SER A 199 -9.52 -12.90 -6.01
N ILE A 200 -9.57 -11.80 -6.76
CA ILE A 200 -10.29 -10.57 -6.40
C ILE A 200 -11.43 -10.32 -7.40
N ILE A 201 -11.15 -10.30 -8.71
CA ILE A 201 -12.13 -9.89 -9.72
C ILE A 201 -13.19 -10.94 -10.04
N ASP A 202 -12.93 -12.23 -9.81
CA ASP A 202 -13.92 -13.29 -10.10
C ASP A 202 -15.12 -13.26 -9.15
N ASP A 203 -14.96 -12.72 -7.95
CA ASP A 203 -16.07 -12.38 -7.05
C ASP A 203 -16.38 -10.89 -7.18
N THR A 204 -17.31 -10.55 -8.08
CA THR A 204 -17.68 -9.16 -8.35
C THR A 204 -18.11 -8.42 -7.09
N ALA A 205 -18.89 -9.06 -6.20
CA ALA A 205 -19.33 -8.41 -4.96
C ALA A 205 -18.16 -8.11 -4.01
N TYR A 206 -17.18 -9.00 -3.98
CA TYR A 206 -15.95 -8.81 -3.20
C TYR A 206 -15.10 -7.68 -3.79
N CYS A 207 -14.87 -7.67 -5.10
CA CYS A 207 -14.12 -6.62 -5.77
C CYS A 207 -14.78 -5.25 -5.59
N ASP A 208 -16.08 -5.14 -5.85
CA ASP A 208 -16.87 -3.91 -5.74
C ASP A 208 -16.87 -3.31 -4.32
N ALA A 209 -16.75 -4.16 -3.29
CA ALA A 209 -16.71 -3.71 -1.89
C ALA A 209 -15.34 -3.18 -1.47
N HIS A 210 -14.27 -3.60 -2.16
CA HIS A 210 -12.89 -3.34 -1.75
C HIS A 210 -12.12 -2.40 -2.66
N VAL A 211 -12.43 -2.37 -3.96
CA VAL A 211 -11.78 -1.50 -4.94
C VAL A 211 -12.76 -0.40 -5.33
N VAL A 212 -12.56 0.77 -4.72
CA VAL A 212 -13.55 1.84 -4.71
C VAL A 212 -12.95 3.18 -5.15
N PRO A 213 -13.77 4.12 -5.65
CA PRO A 213 -13.29 5.48 -5.88
C PRO A 213 -12.74 6.10 -4.59
N LEU A 214 -11.67 6.88 -4.71
CA LEU A 214 -11.14 7.67 -3.58
C LEU A 214 -12.22 8.60 -2.98
N GLY A 215 -13.10 9.11 -3.82
CA GLY A 215 -14.10 10.10 -3.47
C GLY A 215 -13.50 11.48 -3.19
N THR A 216 -14.33 12.42 -2.79
CA THR A 216 -13.86 13.76 -2.40
C THR A 216 -13.51 13.82 -0.92
N THR A 217 -12.79 14.86 -0.50
CA THR A 217 -12.47 15.13 0.92
C THR A 217 -13.72 15.34 1.80
N THR A 218 -14.87 15.64 1.20
CA THR A 218 -16.17 15.75 1.88
C THR A 218 -16.95 14.43 1.90
N GLY A 219 -16.45 13.40 1.18
CA GLY A 219 -17.05 12.07 1.09
C GLY A 219 -18.05 11.90 -0.04
N ALA A 220 -18.10 12.83 -1.01
CA ALA A 220 -18.90 12.64 -2.21
C ALA A 220 -18.22 11.61 -3.13
N MET A 221 -19.04 10.77 -3.77
CA MET A 221 -18.61 9.70 -4.68
C MET A 221 -18.99 10.03 -6.12
N PRO A 222 -18.32 9.46 -7.14
CA PRO A 222 -18.71 9.58 -8.54
C PRO A 222 -20.15 9.12 -8.79
N ALA A 223 -20.77 9.70 -9.83
CA ALA A 223 -22.13 9.28 -10.24
C ALA A 223 -22.11 7.81 -10.67
N GLY A 224 -23.11 7.04 -10.26
CA GLY A 224 -23.20 5.62 -10.57
C GLY A 224 -22.50 4.70 -9.56
N THR A 225 -21.76 5.23 -8.60
CA THR A 225 -21.21 4.42 -7.51
C THR A 225 -22.34 3.70 -6.75
N PRO A 226 -22.23 2.39 -6.48
CA PRO A 226 -23.24 1.64 -5.76
C PRO A 226 -23.57 2.24 -4.39
N ALA A 227 -24.86 2.18 -4.00
CA ALA A 227 -25.28 2.71 -2.71
C ALA A 227 -24.60 1.97 -1.55
N GLY A 228 -24.06 2.72 -0.60
CA GLY A 228 -23.33 2.16 0.55
C GLY A 228 -21.82 2.07 0.35
N THR A 229 -21.30 2.27 -0.87
CA THR A 229 -19.86 2.41 -1.11
C THR A 229 -19.35 3.71 -0.47
N THR A 230 -18.24 3.63 0.23
CA THR A 230 -17.61 4.78 0.90
C THR A 230 -16.18 4.97 0.41
N GLY A 231 -15.82 6.23 0.13
CA GLY A 231 -14.45 6.64 -0.16
C GLY A 231 -13.65 6.91 1.12
N LEU A 232 -12.37 7.22 0.93
CA LEU A 232 -11.40 7.38 2.02
C LEU A 232 -11.84 8.34 3.11
N ALA A 233 -12.28 9.56 2.75
CA ALA A 233 -12.65 10.58 3.74
C ALA A 233 -13.83 10.14 4.65
N ALA A 234 -14.72 9.29 4.15
CA ALA A 234 -15.81 8.76 4.94
C ALA A 234 -15.31 7.66 5.90
N ASP A 235 -14.43 6.78 5.41
CA ASP A 235 -13.89 5.67 6.18
C ASP A 235 -12.94 6.13 7.30
N LEU A 236 -12.23 7.23 7.11
CA LEU A 236 -11.33 7.83 8.11
C LEU A 236 -12.05 8.40 9.35
N LYS A 237 -13.38 8.55 9.33
CA LYS A 237 -14.13 9.19 10.43
C LYS A 237 -14.10 8.41 11.75
N ALA A 238 -13.90 7.10 11.70
CA ALA A 238 -13.88 6.27 12.91
C ALA A 238 -12.95 5.06 12.74
N ILE A 239 -12.33 4.59 13.83
CA ILE A 239 -11.44 3.42 13.82
C ILE A 239 -12.12 2.20 13.19
N LYS A 240 -13.38 1.96 13.50
CA LYS A 240 -14.13 0.78 13.02
C LYS A 240 -14.45 0.80 11.52
N THR A 241 -14.40 1.98 10.88
CA THR A 241 -14.67 2.15 9.45
C THR A 241 -13.38 2.27 8.64
N THR A 242 -12.28 2.63 9.30
CA THR A 242 -10.96 2.69 8.65
C THR A 242 -10.42 1.28 8.43
N PRO A 243 -10.09 0.87 7.20
CA PRO A 243 -9.50 -0.45 6.95
C PRO A 243 -8.15 -0.64 7.64
N ASN A 244 -7.80 -1.89 7.96
CA ASN A 244 -6.45 -2.22 8.44
C ASN A 244 -5.37 -1.94 7.38
N PHE A 245 -5.71 -2.11 6.10
CA PHE A 245 -4.84 -1.78 4.98
C PHE A 245 -5.60 -0.91 3.98
N SER A 246 -5.04 0.26 3.68
CA SER A 246 -5.56 1.25 2.72
C SER A 246 -4.51 1.54 1.67
N PHE A 247 -4.77 1.18 0.43
CA PHE A 247 -3.93 1.48 -0.71
C PHE A 247 -4.55 2.64 -1.49
N ILE A 248 -3.82 3.72 -1.71
CA ILE A 248 -4.35 4.98 -2.22
C ILE A 248 -3.55 5.35 -3.47
N THR A 249 -4.25 5.42 -4.59
CA THR A 249 -3.68 5.79 -5.88
C THR A 249 -4.29 7.11 -6.35
N PRO A 250 -3.50 8.17 -6.48
CA PRO A 250 -3.93 9.38 -7.16
C PRO A 250 -4.22 9.11 -8.64
N ASN A 251 -4.87 10.03 -9.33
CA ASN A 251 -5.06 9.95 -10.78
C ASN A 251 -3.76 10.37 -11.51
N LEU A 252 -3.67 10.06 -12.80
CA LEU A 252 -2.50 10.34 -13.67
C LEU A 252 -1.97 11.78 -13.61
N CYS A 253 -2.78 12.71 -13.12
CA CYS A 253 -2.39 14.11 -12.97
C CYS A 253 -1.74 14.39 -11.61
N TYR A 254 -2.24 13.74 -10.57
CA TYR A 254 -1.84 14.00 -9.20
C TYR A 254 -0.83 13.01 -8.66
N ASP A 255 -0.61 11.90 -9.36
CA ASP A 255 0.44 10.93 -9.01
C ASP A 255 1.84 11.34 -9.49
N GLY A 256 1.92 12.19 -10.52
CA GLY A 256 3.18 12.63 -11.14
C GLY A 256 3.37 12.17 -12.58
N HIS A 257 2.57 11.20 -13.06
CA HIS A 257 2.73 10.57 -14.37
C HIS A 257 2.54 11.54 -15.53
N ASP A 258 1.42 12.29 -15.54
CA ASP A 258 1.07 13.16 -16.66
C ASP A 258 1.48 14.62 -16.39
N SER A 259 2.36 15.17 -17.23
CA SER A 259 2.74 16.60 -17.20
C SER A 259 2.98 17.15 -18.61
N PRO A 260 2.25 18.21 -19.03
CA PRO A 260 1.19 18.88 -18.32
C PRO A 260 -0.07 18.02 -18.23
N CYS A 261 -0.77 18.09 -17.12
CA CYS A 261 -2.00 17.36 -16.92
C CYS A 261 -3.14 17.86 -17.79
N ILE A 262 -3.83 16.97 -18.49
CA ILE A 262 -4.93 17.32 -19.41
C ILE A 262 -6.14 17.95 -18.69
N ASN A 263 -6.31 17.68 -17.40
CA ASN A 263 -7.44 18.13 -16.59
C ASN A 263 -7.13 19.33 -15.71
N GLN A 264 -5.87 19.73 -15.63
CA GLN A 264 -5.46 20.81 -14.75
C GLN A 264 -5.13 22.07 -15.53
N GLN A 265 -5.90 23.11 -15.25
CA GLN A 265 -5.56 24.46 -15.67
C GLN A 265 -4.43 24.96 -14.74
N GLY A 266 -3.22 25.00 -15.25
CA GLY A 266 -2.19 25.85 -14.68
C GLY A 266 -0.94 25.23 -14.07
N SER A 267 -0.84 23.94 -13.83
CA SER A 267 0.44 23.33 -13.38
C SER A 267 1.06 22.46 -14.45
N ALA A 268 2.26 22.84 -14.86
CA ALA A 268 3.09 22.05 -15.80
C ALA A 268 4.11 21.17 -15.08
N SER A 269 4.11 21.16 -13.73
CA SER A 269 5.09 20.39 -12.94
C SER A 269 4.39 19.22 -12.25
N PRO A 270 4.84 17.98 -12.50
CA PRO A 270 4.33 16.80 -11.79
C PRO A 270 4.48 16.94 -10.26
N LEU A 271 5.64 17.40 -9.79
CA LEU A 271 5.92 17.59 -8.37
C LEU A 271 4.97 18.56 -7.67
N VAL A 272 4.52 19.63 -8.34
CA VAL A 272 3.51 20.56 -7.78
C VAL A 272 2.16 19.87 -7.65
N ASN A 273 1.81 19.00 -8.58
CA ASN A 273 0.55 18.26 -8.54
C ASN A 273 0.57 17.21 -7.41
N ILE A 274 1.68 16.49 -7.27
CA ILE A 274 1.94 15.59 -6.15
C ILE A 274 1.78 16.31 -4.81
N ASP A 275 2.45 17.46 -4.64
CA ASP A 275 2.36 18.26 -3.41
C ASP A 275 0.91 18.69 -3.11
N THR A 276 0.15 19.06 -4.12
CA THR A 276 -1.26 19.45 -4.00
C THR A 276 -2.10 18.27 -3.48
N PHE A 277 -1.89 17.06 -4.01
CA PHE A 277 -2.56 15.87 -3.54
C PHE A 277 -2.20 15.55 -2.09
N LEU A 278 -0.92 15.52 -1.79
CA LEU A 278 -0.42 15.17 -0.47
C LEU A 278 -0.84 16.18 0.60
N GLN A 279 -0.79 17.49 0.32
CA GLN A 279 -1.29 18.54 1.22
C GLN A 279 -2.79 18.39 1.51
N THR A 280 -3.54 17.81 0.59
CA THR A 280 -4.96 17.56 0.74
C THR A 280 -5.24 16.31 1.59
N TRP A 281 -4.60 15.18 1.30
CA TRP A 281 -4.98 13.88 1.85
C TRP A 281 -4.17 13.47 3.09
N VAL A 282 -2.89 13.79 3.15
CA VAL A 282 -2.04 13.41 4.30
C VAL A 282 -2.57 13.97 5.63
N PRO A 283 -2.99 15.24 5.73
CA PRO A 283 -3.57 15.76 6.97
C PRO A 283 -4.87 15.05 7.38
N LEU A 284 -5.70 14.63 6.42
CA LEU A 284 -6.93 13.87 6.70
C LEU A 284 -6.60 12.49 7.28
N ILE A 285 -5.64 11.79 6.68
CA ILE A 285 -5.19 10.47 7.16
C ILE A 285 -4.58 10.61 8.55
N THR A 286 -3.58 11.49 8.72
CA THR A 286 -2.80 11.61 9.97
C THR A 286 -3.61 12.18 11.12
N SER A 287 -4.68 12.94 10.84
CA SER A 287 -5.61 13.42 11.86
C SER A 287 -6.70 12.40 12.25
N SER A 288 -6.86 11.31 11.50
CA SER A 288 -7.90 10.32 11.74
C SER A 288 -7.72 9.58 13.08
N PRO A 289 -8.81 9.13 13.71
CA PRO A 289 -8.72 8.37 14.97
C PRO A 289 -7.91 7.08 14.85
N ALA A 290 -7.99 6.38 13.72
CA ALA A 290 -7.26 5.15 13.46
C ALA A 290 -5.75 5.41 13.37
N PHE A 291 -5.34 6.39 12.55
CA PHE A 291 -3.93 6.75 12.41
C PHE A 291 -3.32 7.19 13.74
N LYS A 292 -3.98 8.08 14.48
CA LYS A 292 -3.48 8.56 15.79
C LYS A 292 -3.30 7.45 16.81
N LYS A 293 -4.09 6.39 16.71
CA LYS A 293 -4.01 5.26 17.62
C LYS A 293 -2.84 4.33 17.29
N ASP A 294 -2.78 3.85 16.04
CA ASP A 294 -1.85 2.80 15.63
C ASP A 294 -1.59 2.80 14.12
N GLY A 295 -1.51 4.00 13.51
CA GLY A 295 -1.32 4.17 12.07
C GLY A 295 0.13 4.17 11.61
N LEU A 296 0.34 3.71 10.38
CA LEU A 296 1.53 3.91 9.57
C LEU A 296 1.08 4.44 8.21
N LEU A 297 1.62 5.56 7.79
CA LEU A 297 1.49 6.07 6.43
C LEU A 297 2.83 5.95 5.72
N GLU A 298 2.82 5.34 4.54
CA GLU A 298 3.91 5.30 3.58
C GLU A 298 3.54 6.17 2.38
N VAL A 299 4.46 7.03 1.95
CA VAL A 299 4.40 7.79 0.70
C VAL A 299 5.63 7.42 -0.11
N THR A 300 5.46 6.81 -1.26
CA THR A 300 6.52 6.33 -2.12
C THR A 300 6.17 6.51 -3.60
N PHE A 301 7.12 6.25 -4.47
CA PHE A 301 6.92 6.18 -5.92
C PHE A 301 7.01 4.74 -6.40
N ASP A 302 6.34 4.46 -7.50
CA ASP A 302 6.36 3.14 -8.14
C ASP A 302 7.73 2.85 -8.79
N GLU A 303 8.25 3.81 -9.54
CA GLU A 303 9.56 3.74 -10.21
C GLU A 303 10.25 5.11 -10.28
N ALA A 304 11.54 5.12 -10.55
CA ALA A 304 12.27 6.35 -10.87
C ALA A 304 12.00 6.79 -12.30
N ASP A 305 11.99 8.10 -12.52
CA ASP A 305 11.70 8.70 -13.82
C ASP A 305 12.55 8.11 -14.96
N THR A 306 11.90 7.95 -16.09
CA THR A 306 12.55 7.78 -17.38
C THR A 306 12.84 9.15 -17.96
N ASP A 307 14.04 9.67 -17.78
CA ASP A 307 14.43 10.97 -18.35
C ASP A 307 14.26 10.96 -19.88
N ASN A 308 13.21 11.62 -20.38
CA ASN A 308 12.87 11.72 -21.80
C ASN A 308 12.76 10.37 -22.54
N GLY A 309 12.24 9.33 -21.88
CA GLY A 309 12.04 8.00 -22.47
C GLY A 309 13.30 7.13 -22.46
N ASN A 310 14.36 7.55 -21.79
CA ASN A 310 15.45 6.68 -21.37
C ASN A 310 15.25 6.34 -19.91
N PRO A 311 15.32 5.06 -19.49
CA PRO A 311 15.37 4.74 -18.07
C PRO A 311 16.59 5.42 -17.47
N ALA A 312 16.39 6.54 -16.81
CA ALA A 312 17.47 7.34 -16.24
C ALA A 312 18.13 6.58 -15.09
N ASP A 313 17.35 5.86 -14.31
CA ASP A 313 17.83 5.04 -13.21
C ASP A 313 17.15 3.66 -13.24
N ALA A 314 17.90 2.63 -13.60
CA ALA A 314 17.46 1.23 -13.53
C ALA A 314 18.22 0.46 -12.45
N THR A 315 18.71 1.15 -11.42
CA THR A 315 19.42 0.54 -10.30
C THR A 315 18.49 -0.25 -9.39
N ALA A 316 19.06 -1.13 -8.59
CA ALA A 316 18.39 -1.94 -7.59
C ALA A 316 19.27 -2.02 -6.33
N CYS A 317 18.69 -2.35 -5.19
CA CYS A 317 19.46 -2.49 -3.95
C CYS A 317 19.70 -3.92 -3.53
N CYS A 318 18.70 -4.78 -3.80
CA CYS A 318 18.43 -5.89 -2.90
C CYS A 318 18.46 -7.25 -3.62
N ASN A 319 19.14 -7.33 -4.75
CA ASN A 319 19.25 -8.52 -5.62
C ASN A 319 17.88 -8.98 -6.12
N GLU A 320 17.09 -8.08 -6.64
CA GLU A 320 15.80 -8.33 -7.28
C GLU A 320 15.98 -9.40 -8.37
N ILE A 321 15.12 -10.41 -8.33
CA ILE A 321 15.17 -11.53 -9.27
C ILE A 321 14.10 -11.31 -10.32
N PRO A 322 14.43 -11.37 -11.62
CA PRO A 322 13.42 -11.29 -12.68
C PRO A 322 12.41 -12.43 -12.57
N GLY A 323 11.21 -12.19 -13.05
CA GLY A 323 10.23 -13.25 -13.24
C GLY A 323 10.75 -14.29 -14.25
N PRO A 324 10.20 -15.50 -14.24
CA PRO A 324 10.73 -16.59 -15.09
C PRO A 324 10.77 -16.28 -16.58
N ALA A 325 9.90 -15.39 -17.06
CA ALA A 325 9.83 -15.02 -18.47
C ALA A 325 10.47 -13.67 -18.78
N ALA A 326 10.92 -12.89 -17.78
CA ALA A 326 11.56 -11.59 -17.97
C ALA A 326 13.09 -11.70 -18.03
N ALA A 327 13.72 -10.90 -18.87
CA ALA A 327 15.18 -10.86 -18.97
C ALA A 327 15.82 -10.18 -17.75
N GLN A 328 15.22 -9.11 -17.26
CA GLN A 328 15.64 -8.31 -16.13
C GLN A 328 14.41 -7.69 -15.46
N PRO A 329 14.45 -7.39 -14.14
CA PRO A 329 13.34 -6.72 -13.47
C PRO A 329 13.02 -5.34 -14.07
N GLY A 330 14.03 -4.51 -14.30
CA GLY A 330 13.89 -3.15 -14.81
C GLY A 330 13.98 -3.01 -16.31
N VAL A 331 13.60 -4.02 -17.11
CA VAL A 331 13.64 -4.03 -18.59
C VAL A 331 15.06 -3.81 -19.14
N THR A 332 15.71 -2.71 -18.81
CA THR A 332 17.06 -2.35 -19.25
C THR A 332 18.13 -2.50 -18.17
N GLY A 333 17.73 -2.75 -16.93
CA GLY A 333 18.60 -2.85 -15.76
C GLY A 333 18.06 -3.75 -14.66
N PRO A 334 18.75 -3.82 -13.53
CA PRO A 334 18.41 -4.72 -12.44
C PRO A 334 17.18 -4.32 -11.62
N GLY A 335 16.65 -3.11 -11.76
CA GLY A 335 15.50 -2.63 -11.01
C GLY A 335 14.86 -1.38 -11.59
N GLY A 336 13.94 -0.78 -10.86
CA GLY A 336 13.20 0.43 -11.24
C GLY A 336 13.80 1.74 -10.72
N GLY A 337 15.05 1.71 -10.23
CA GLY A 337 15.74 2.90 -9.76
C GLY A 337 15.47 3.31 -8.33
N ARG A 338 16.20 4.33 -7.85
CA ARG A 338 16.08 4.86 -6.50
C ARG A 338 15.02 5.94 -6.42
N VAL A 339 13.94 5.67 -5.66
CA VAL A 339 12.78 6.58 -5.56
C VAL A 339 12.67 7.30 -4.20
N GLY A 340 13.17 6.69 -3.12
CA GLY A 340 12.97 7.20 -1.77
C GLY A 340 11.55 6.93 -1.25
N THR A 341 11.40 7.04 0.08
CA THR A 341 10.11 6.80 0.73
C THR A 341 10.02 7.61 2.01
N VAL A 342 8.85 8.16 2.30
CA VAL A 342 8.57 8.80 3.58
C VAL A 342 7.60 7.93 4.38
N LEU A 343 7.94 7.69 5.65
CA LEU A 343 7.10 6.98 6.60
C LEU A 343 6.67 7.91 7.74
N ILE A 344 5.37 7.97 8.02
CA ILE A 344 4.82 8.75 9.13
C ILE A 344 4.05 7.81 10.05
N SER A 345 4.33 7.88 11.36
CA SER A 345 3.64 7.07 12.38
C SER A 345 3.86 7.67 13.76
N PRO A 346 2.92 7.48 14.72
CA PRO A 346 3.18 7.77 16.13
C PRO A 346 4.38 7.02 16.70
N PHE A 347 4.79 5.90 16.07
CA PHE A 347 5.92 5.05 16.50
C PHE A 347 7.26 5.42 15.85
N ILE A 348 7.29 6.47 15.04
CA ILE A 348 8.49 6.97 14.36
C ILE A 348 8.91 8.29 15.02
N LYS A 349 10.19 8.41 15.34
CA LYS A 349 10.75 9.69 15.77
C LYS A 349 10.83 10.64 14.58
N LYS A 350 10.28 11.83 14.73
CA LYS A 350 10.31 12.88 13.71
C LYS A 350 11.73 13.21 13.28
N GLY A 351 11.94 13.36 11.98
CA GLY A 351 13.24 13.65 11.37
C GLY A 351 14.20 12.46 11.38
N THR A 352 13.70 11.23 11.49
CA THR A 352 14.52 10.01 11.30
C THR A 352 14.96 9.92 9.84
N VAL A 353 16.20 9.51 9.62
CA VAL A 353 16.72 9.20 8.28
C VAL A 353 17.32 7.80 8.31
N SER A 354 16.86 6.93 7.42
CA SER A 354 17.45 5.62 7.20
C SER A 354 18.20 5.58 5.86
N THR A 355 19.39 4.99 5.90
CA THR A 355 20.21 4.71 4.70
C THR A 355 20.29 3.21 4.40
N ALA A 356 19.52 2.39 5.14
CA ALA A 356 19.40 0.98 4.84
C ALA A 356 18.72 0.77 3.48
N PRO A 357 19.11 -0.26 2.73
CA PRO A 357 18.50 -0.55 1.44
C PRO A 357 17.13 -1.22 1.63
N TYR A 358 16.13 -0.68 0.96
CA TYR A 358 14.74 -1.16 0.92
C TYR A 358 14.19 -1.13 -0.50
N ASN A 359 13.14 -1.90 -0.74
CA ASN A 359 12.39 -1.89 -1.98
C ASN A 359 10.90 -2.22 -1.73
N HIS A 360 10.08 -2.30 -2.77
CA HIS A 360 8.65 -2.62 -2.63
C HIS A 360 8.40 -3.98 -1.96
N PHE A 361 9.28 -4.96 -2.15
CA PHE A 361 9.18 -6.22 -1.41
C PHE A 361 9.49 -6.05 0.08
N SER A 362 10.31 -5.07 0.46
CA SER A 362 10.57 -4.72 1.86
C SER A 362 9.31 -4.13 2.52
N THR A 363 8.59 -3.27 1.79
CA THR A 363 7.27 -2.76 2.22
C THR A 363 6.28 -3.89 2.45
N LEU A 364 6.09 -4.77 1.46
CA LEU A 364 5.20 -5.93 1.58
C LEU A 364 5.61 -6.81 2.77
N ALA A 365 6.89 -7.14 2.89
CA ALA A 365 7.40 -7.96 3.98
C ALA A 365 7.15 -7.32 5.35
N THR A 366 7.30 -5.99 5.46
CA THR A 366 7.03 -5.26 6.69
C THR A 366 5.55 -5.31 7.08
N ILE A 367 4.65 -5.11 6.11
CA ILE A 367 3.20 -5.18 6.34
C ILE A 367 2.81 -6.59 6.82
N GLU A 368 3.37 -7.62 6.20
CA GLU A 368 3.15 -9.00 6.60
C GLU A 368 3.66 -9.27 8.03
N ASP A 369 4.81 -8.70 8.43
CA ASP A 369 5.30 -8.79 9.81
C ASP A 369 4.41 -8.06 10.81
N LEU A 370 3.94 -6.85 10.47
CA LEU A 370 3.05 -6.06 11.32
C LEU A 370 1.72 -6.78 11.60
N PHE A 371 1.21 -7.50 10.63
CA PHE A 371 -0.05 -8.24 10.74
C PHE A 371 0.13 -9.73 11.11
N GLY A 372 1.37 -10.22 11.22
CA GLY A 372 1.66 -11.62 11.52
C GLY A 372 1.29 -12.59 10.40
N LEU A 373 1.43 -12.15 9.14
CA LEU A 373 1.11 -12.89 7.93
C LEU A 373 2.35 -13.61 7.39
N PRO A 374 2.19 -14.73 6.67
CA PRO A 374 3.30 -15.38 5.97
C PRO A 374 3.78 -14.52 4.81
N LYS A 375 5.07 -14.57 4.50
CA LYS A 375 5.67 -13.81 3.40
C LYS A 375 5.22 -14.33 2.03
N LEU A 376 4.88 -13.43 1.12
CA LEU A 376 4.53 -13.73 -0.29
C LEU A 376 5.74 -13.57 -1.21
N GLY A 377 5.76 -14.32 -2.27
CA GLY A 377 6.69 -14.16 -3.38
C GLY A 377 8.12 -13.81 -2.96
N GLN A 378 8.67 -12.73 -3.52
CA GLN A 378 10.01 -12.24 -3.20
C GLN A 378 10.11 -11.54 -1.84
N ALA A 379 9.01 -11.16 -1.21
CA ALA A 379 9.03 -10.69 0.18
C ALA A 379 9.64 -11.73 1.17
N ARG A 380 9.69 -13.01 0.76
CA ARG A 380 10.37 -14.09 1.52
C ARG A 380 11.89 -13.96 1.55
N THR A 381 12.47 -13.25 0.60
CA THR A 381 13.92 -13.21 0.36
C THR A 381 14.53 -11.85 0.71
N VAL A 382 13.71 -10.85 1.07
CA VAL A 382 14.24 -9.54 1.47
C VAL A 382 15.12 -9.65 2.71
N THR A 383 16.19 -8.90 2.71
CA THR A 383 17.15 -8.85 3.82
C THR A 383 16.87 -7.71 4.80
N SER A 384 16.05 -6.74 4.38
CA SER A 384 15.72 -5.55 5.17
C SER A 384 14.20 -5.33 5.15
N THR A 385 13.59 -5.24 6.32
CA THR A 385 12.23 -4.75 6.56
C THR A 385 12.32 -3.50 7.42
N PHE A 386 11.26 -2.69 7.48
CA PHE A 386 11.23 -1.54 8.37
C PHE A 386 11.28 -2.02 9.82
N ASP A 387 12.32 -1.70 10.53
CA ASP A 387 12.63 -2.23 11.86
C ASP A 387 13.02 -1.07 12.81
N ARG A 388 13.89 -1.36 13.77
CA ARG A 388 14.28 -0.45 14.86
C ARG A 388 15.05 0.78 14.42
N ASP A 389 15.62 0.80 13.24
CA ASP A 389 16.20 2.01 12.65
C ASP A 389 15.13 3.05 12.27
N ILE A 390 13.89 2.60 12.07
CA ILE A 390 12.75 3.42 11.72
C ILE A 390 11.80 3.58 12.90
N PHE A 391 11.33 2.47 13.49
CA PHE A 391 10.41 2.47 14.60
C PHE A 391 11.15 2.71 15.94
N THR A 392 11.54 3.94 16.15
CA THR A 392 12.39 4.33 17.30
C THR A 392 11.61 4.89 18.48
N ASN A 393 10.31 5.11 18.33
CA ASN A 393 9.42 5.59 19.37
C ASN A 393 8.56 4.42 19.89
N PRO A 394 8.64 4.05 21.18
CA PRO A 394 7.88 2.91 21.70
C PRO A 394 6.37 3.14 21.84
N GLY A 395 5.86 4.37 21.54
CA GLY A 395 4.45 4.74 21.69
C GLY A 395 4.11 5.31 23.07
#